data_b9d47dc169343870b01a17912b74e493
#
_entry.id   b9d47dc169343870b01a17912b74e493
#
_cell.length_a   1.000
_cell.length_b   1.000
_cell.length_c   1.000
_cell.angle_alpha   90.00
_cell.angle_beta   90.00
_cell.angle_gamma   90.00
#
_symmetry.space_group_name_H-M   'P 1'
#
loop_
_entity.id
_entity.type
_entity.pdbx_description
1 polymer ?
#
loop_
_entity_poly.entity_id
_entity_poly.type
_entity_poly.pdbx_seq_one_letter_code
_entity_poly.pdbx_strand_id
1 'polypeptide(L)'
;FIQLNGMTVGAVANCSEVYDEEGKKAEEFSGALTARGCNKAAEFVNFCDAFEIPVLSLTNVKGYAATVCAEKGLAKALARMTMAFADATCPKVNLITGNAIGSAYVTMNSKAIGADFTYAWEDAKIGMMDGELAAKIMYADASADELAAKAKEYDALQSSVMTAARRGYVDLI
;
A
#
# COMPACT_ATOMS: atom_id res chain seq x y z
N PHE A 1 -15.66 -4.03 9.04
CA PHE A 1 -16.10 -5.29 8.41
C PHE A 1 -16.98 -4.98 7.21
N ILE A 2 -16.89 -5.82 6.18
CA ILE A 2 -17.74 -5.79 4.98
C ILE A 2 -18.33 -7.18 4.74
N GLN A 3 -19.37 -7.25 3.90
CA GLN A 3 -19.89 -8.53 3.43
C GLN A 3 -19.62 -8.69 1.93
N LEU A 4 -18.97 -9.78 1.55
CA LEU A 4 -18.75 -10.17 0.16
C LEU A 4 -19.43 -11.50 -0.09
N ASN A 5 -20.46 -11.49 -0.94
CA ASN A 5 -21.25 -12.67 -1.28
C ASN A 5 -21.75 -13.46 -0.03
N GLY A 6 -22.22 -12.71 0.99
CA GLY A 6 -22.71 -13.30 2.26
C GLY A 6 -21.64 -13.66 3.27
N MET A 7 -20.36 -13.58 2.95
CA MET A 7 -19.25 -13.84 3.85
C MET A 7 -18.75 -12.56 4.50
N THR A 8 -18.52 -12.58 5.80
CA THR A 8 -17.90 -11.47 6.53
C THR A 8 -16.40 -11.42 6.24
N VAL A 9 -15.91 -10.25 5.87
CA VAL A 9 -14.49 -10.00 5.54
C VAL A 9 -14.01 -8.78 6.31
N GLY A 10 -12.82 -8.84 6.86
CA GLY A 10 -12.12 -7.70 7.45
C GLY A 10 -11.47 -6.86 6.35
N ALA A 11 -11.86 -5.60 6.21
CA ALA A 11 -11.26 -4.70 5.23
C ALA A 11 -10.25 -3.75 5.89
N VAL A 12 -9.02 -3.73 5.37
CA VAL A 12 -7.94 -2.82 5.78
C VAL A 12 -7.55 -1.95 4.60
N ALA A 13 -7.66 -0.64 4.75
CA ALA A 13 -7.30 0.31 3.71
C ALA A 13 -6.53 1.50 4.30
N ASN A 14 -5.58 2.03 3.54
CA ASN A 14 -5.04 3.35 3.84
C ASN A 14 -6.00 4.41 3.27
N CYS A 15 -6.41 5.35 4.12
CA CYS A 15 -7.38 6.36 3.76
C CYS A 15 -6.68 7.62 3.23
N SER A 16 -7.12 8.13 2.10
CA SER A 16 -6.68 9.43 1.57
C SER A 16 -7.74 10.52 1.72
N GLU A 17 -9.00 10.14 1.82
CA GLU A 17 -10.12 11.08 1.90
C GLU A 17 -11.21 10.53 2.81
N VAL A 18 -11.84 11.43 3.56
CA VAL A 18 -13.04 11.12 4.35
C VAL A 18 -14.17 12.02 3.88
N TYR A 19 -15.32 11.43 3.68
CA TYR A 19 -16.53 12.13 3.25
C TYR A 19 -17.52 12.17 4.41
N ASP A 20 -18.28 13.26 4.50
CA ASP A 20 -19.38 13.42 5.46
C ASP A 20 -20.65 12.66 5.00
N GLU A 21 -21.71 12.72 5.82
CA GLU A 21 -22.99 12.06 5.52
C GLU A 21 -23.68 12.62 4.26
N GLU A 22 -23.31 13.84 3.84
CA GLU A 22 -23.84 14.50 2.63
C GLU A 22 -22.99 14.18 1.38
N GLY A 23 -21.93 13.38 1.52
CA GLY A 23 -21.01 13.02 0.44
C GLY A 23 -20.05 14.13 0.04
N LYS A 24 -19.86 15.15 0.89
CA LYS A 24 -18.82 16.16 0.70
C LYS A 24 -17.52 15.71 1.36
N LYS A 25 -16.40 16.05 0.74
CA LYS A 25 -15.07 15.79 1.29
C LYS A 25 -14.86 16.57 2.58
N ALA A 26 -14.82 15.88 3.71
CA ALA A 26 -14.63 16.45 5.03
C ALA A 26 -13.15 16.63 5.37
N GLU A 27 -12.32 15.63 5.09
CA GLU A 27 -10.88 15.65 5.35
C GLU A 27 -10.11 14.98 4.22
N GLU A 28 -8.88 15.45 4.00
CA GLU A 28 -7.93 14.89 3.05
C GLU A 28 -6.63 14.54 3.77
N PHE A 29 -6.11 13.34 3.50
CA PHE A 29 -4.86 12.84 4.05
C PHE A 29 -3.88 12.51 2.93
N SER A 30 -2.60 12.50 3.24
CA SER A 30 -1.56 12.14 2.25
C SER A 30 -1.62 10.68 1.77
N GLY A 31 -2.43 9.83 2.40
CA GLY A 31 -2.42 8.39 2.17
C GLY A 31 -1.17 7.68 2.70
N ALA A 32 -0.22 8.41 3.27
CA ALA A 32 1.00 7.86 3.85
C ALA A 32 0.71 7.09 5.15
N LEU A 33 1.46 6.01 5.39
CA LEU A 33 1.31 5.22 6.60
C LEU A 33 1.76 6.00 7.84
N THR A 34 0.93 5.98 8.88
CA THR A 34 1.20 6.60 10.17
C THR A 34 1.33 5.55 11.27
N ALA A 35 2.01 5.88 12.37
CA ALA A 35 2.14 4.96 13.50
C ALA A 35 0.77 4.54 14.08
N ARG A 36 -0.18 5.48 14.14
CA ARG A 36 -1.55 5.20 14.60
C ARG A 36 -2.28 4.25 13.65
N GLY A 37 -2.21 4.52 12.34
CA GLY A 37 -2.82 3.67 11.32
C GLY A 37 -2.25 2.26 11.33
N CYS A 38 -0.93 2.12 11.40
CA CYS A 38 -0.26 0.81 11.47
C CYS A 38 -0.64 0.00 12.72
N ASN A 39 -0.69 0.65 13.90
CA ASN A 39 -1.13 -0.03 15.11
C ASN A 39 -2.60 -0.47 15.02
N LYS A 40 -3.49 0.39 14.53
CA LYS A 40 -4.90 0.05 14.31
C LYS A 40 -5.07 -1.12 13.34
N ALA A 41 -4.33 -1.11 12.24
CA ALA A 41 -4.35 -2.20 11.27
C ALA A 41 -3.85 -3.51 11.89
N ALA A 42 -2.74 -3.48 12.64
CA ALA A 42 -2.18 -4.66 13.31
C ALA A 42 -3.18 -5.28 14.29
N GLU A 43 -3.82 -4.47 15.13
CA GLU A 43 -4.83 -4.94 16.09
C GLU A 43 -6.04 -5.54 15.38
N PHE A 44 -6.48 -4.92 14.30
CA PHE A 44 -7.61 -5.40 13.51
C PHE A 44 -7.30 -6.71 12.79
N VAL A 45 -6.12 -6.86 12.19
CA VAL A 45 -5.68 -8.10 11.54
C VAL A 45 -5.58 -9.24 12.56
N ASN A 46 -4.97 -8.99 13.73
CA ASN A 46 -4.91 -9.98 14.81
C ASN A 46 -6.31 -10.41 15.30
N PHE A 47 -7.26 -9.45 15.35
CA PHE A 47 -8.64 -9.79 15.66
C PHE A 47 -9.26 -10.68 14.58
N CYS A 48 -9.09 -10.32 13.30
CA CYS A 48 -9.60 -11.13 12.20
C CYS A 48 -9.02 -12.56 12.23
N ASP A 49 -7.72 -12.68 12.45
CA ASP A 49 -7.05 -13.97 12.55
C ASP A 49 -7.58 -14.82 13.70
N ALA A 50 -7.77 -14.24 14.89
CA ALA A 50 -8.30 -14.92 16.05
C ALA A 50 -9.72 -15.48 15.86
N PHE A 51 -10.50 -14.92 14.94
CA PHE A 51 -11.86 -15.35 14.62
C PHE A 51 -11.99 -15.99 13.23
N GLU A 52 -10.88 -16.32 12.59
CA GLU A 52 -10.84 -16.92 11.24
C GLU A 52 -11.57 -16.09 10.17
N ILE A 53 -11.58 -14.77 10.33
CA ILE A 53 -12.20 -13.84 9.39
C ILE A 53 -11.19 -13.50 8.29
N PRO A 54 -11.50 -13.77 6.99
CA PRO A 54 -10.63 -13.40 5.89
C PRO A 54 -10.35 -11.89 5.85
N VAL A 55 -9.14 -11.51 5.44
CA VAL A 55 -8.71 -10.11 5.36
C VAL A 55 -8.52 -9.68 3.91
N LEU A 56 -9.15 -8.58 3.54
CA LEU A 56 -8.93 -7.86 2.29
C LEU A 56 -8.20 -6.55 2.58
N SER A 57 -7.00 -6.39 2.06
CA SER A 57 -6.31 -5.10 2.06
C SER A 57 -6.50 -4.35 0.75
N LEU A 58 -6.84 -3.06 0.85
CA LEU A 58 -6.94 -2.15 -0.28
C LEU A 58 -5.75 -1.20 -0.22
N THR A 59 -4.82 -1.36 -1.17
CA THR A 59 -3.52 -0.69 -1.14
C THR A 59 -3.46 0.46 -2.13
N ASN A 60 -3.26 1.68 -1.62
CA ASN A 60 -2.91 2.87 -2.40
C ASN A 60 -1.95 3.74 -1.58
N VAL A 61 -0.66 3.38 -1.54
CA VAL A 61 0.33 3.98 -0.65
C VAL A 61 1.61 4.36 -1.39
N LYS A 62 2.11 5.56 -1.12
CA LYS A 62 3.38 6.07 -1.69
C LYS A 62 4.55 6.08 -0.71
N GLY A 63 4.29 5.90 0.59
CA GLY A 63 5.34 5.97 1.59
C GLY A 63 4.82 6.13 3.01
N TYR A 64 5.66 6.69 3.84
CA TYR A 64 5.42 6.92 5.27
C TYR A 64 5.23 8.40 5.58
N ALA A 65 4.49 8.69 6.65
CA ALA A 65 4.34 10.04 7.14
C ALA A 65 5.68 10.60 7.62
N ALA A 66 6.12 11.71 7.05
CA ALA A 66 7.37 12.38 7.38
C ALA A 66 7.13 13.47 8.45
N THR A 67 6.94 13.05 9.69
CA THR A 67 6.73 13.95 10.84
C THR A 67 7.61 13.55 12.02
N VAL A 68 7.91 14.50 12.91
CA VAL A 68 8.68 14.22 14.14
C VAL A 68 8.01 13.13 15.00
N CYS A 69 6.68 13.09 15.01
CA CYS A 69 5.92 12.05 15.70
C CYS A 69 6.11 10.69 15.05
N ALA A 70 6.16 10.64 13.71
CA ALA A 70 6.42 9.41 12.96
C ALA A 70 7.83 8.88 13.24
N GLU A 71 8.85 9.71 13.25
CA GLU A 71 10.23 9.29 13.54
C GLU A 71 10.34 8.57 14.89
N LYS A 72 9.58 8.99 15.90
CA LYS A 72 9.62 8.41 17.24
C LYS A 72 8.97 7.03 17.35
N GLY A 73 7.97 6.72 16.54
CA GLY A 73 7.13 5.55 16.79
C GLY A 73 6.76 4.70 15.58
N LEU A 74 6.98 5.20 14.36
CA LEU A 74 6.51 4.56 13.15
C LEU A 74 7.20 3.21 12.90
N ALA A 75 8.50 3.10 13.10
CA ALA A 75 9.24 1.87 12.85
C ALA A 75 8.70 0.69 13.69
N LYS A 76 8.40 0.94 14.97
CA LYS A 76 7.80 -0.07 15.86
C LYS A 76 6.38 -0.44 15.41
N ALA A 77 5.57 0.55 15.01
CA ALA A 77 4.21 0.32 14.55
C ALA A 77 4.17 -0.45 13.23
N LEU A 78 5.10 -0.15 12.31
CA LEU A 78 5.28 -0.89 11.06
C LEU A 78 5.68 -2.34 11.30
N ALA A 79 6.63 -2.58 12.21
CA ALA A 79 7.03 -3.94 12.59
C ALA A 79 5.82 -4.73 13.12
N ARG A 80 4.99 -4.14 13.98
CA ARG A 80 3.76 -4.78 14.48
C ARG A 80 2.78 -5.12 13.35
N MET A 81 2.55 -4.18 12.43
CA MET A 81 1.64 -4.41 11.30
C MET A 81 2.18 -5.49 10.35
N THR A 82 3.47 -5.45 10.05
CA THR A 82 4.11 -6.46 9.21
C THR A 82 4.00 -7.85 9.83
N MET A 83 4.28 -7.97 11.13
CA MET A 83 4.14 -9.24 11.85
C MET A 83 2.69 -9.70 11.88
N ALA A 84 1.73 -8.81 12.15
CA ALA A 84 0.31 -9.19 12.16
C ALA A 84 -0.13 -9.81 10.82
N PHE A 85 0.29 -9.22 9.69
CA PHE A 85 0.01 -9.81 8.38
C PHE A 85 0.81 -11.08 8.11
N ALA A 86 2.08 -11.15 8.51
CA ALA A 86 2.93 -12.32 8.25
C ALA A 86 2.50 -13.54 9.06
N ASP A 87 2.12 -13.33 10.32
CA ASP A 87 1.75 -14.41 11.25
C ASP A 87 0.29 -14.86 11.10
N ALA A 88 -0.59 -14.01 10.54
CA ALA A 88 -2.00 -14.34 10.36
C ALA A 88 -2.20 -15.57 9.48
N THR A 89 -3.00 -16.51 9.96
CA THR A 89 -3.33 -17.79 9.31
C THR A 89 -4.65 -17.74 8.53
N CYS A 90 -5.49 -16.74 8.78
CA CYS A 90 -6.71 -16.52 8.00
C CYS A 90 -6.38 -16.12 6.55
N PRO A 91 -7.27 -16.39 5.57
CA PRO A 91 -7.07 -16.00 4.18
C PRO A 91 -6.84 -14.49 4.02
N LYS A 92 -5.81 -14.13 3.27
CA LYS A 92 -5.38 -12.74 3.06
C LYS A 92 -5.29 -12.40 1.58
N VAL A 93 -6.07 -11.43 1.15
CA VAL A 93 -6.06 -10.93 -0.23
C VAL A 93 -5.64 -9.47 -0.23
N ASN A 94 -4.78 -9.11 -1.17
CA ASN A 94 -4.39 -7.72 -1.40
C ASN A 94 -4.92 -7.23 -2.76
N LEU A 95 -5.65 -6.13 -2.77
CA LEU A 95 -6.05 -5.42 -3.97
C LEU A 95 -5.33 -4.07 -4.04
N ILE A 96 -4.47 -3.91 -5.03
CA ILE A 96 -3.76 -2.67 -5.30
C ILE A 96 -4.64 -1.79 -6.19
N THR A 97 -5.13 -0.69 -5.62
CA THR A 97 -6.08 0.23 -6.28
C THR A 97 -5.43 1.48 -6.87
N GLY A 98 -4.13 1.62 -6.70
CA GLY A 98 -3.39 2.79 -7.18
C GLY A 98 -1.89 2.64 -6.95
N ASN A 99 -1.31 3.47 -6.10
CA ASN A 99 0.11 3.40 -5.82
C ASN A 99 0.46 2.29 -4.82
N ALA A 100 1.53 1.59 -5.09
CA ALA A 100 2.12 0.58 -4.22
C ALA A 100 3.64 0.73 -4.26
N ILE A 101 4.14 1.74 -3.54
CA ILE A 101 5.51 2.21 -3.67
C ILE A 101 6.33 1.93 -2.40
N GLY A 102 7.50 1.35 -2.61
CA GLY A 102 8.53 1.15 -1.60
C GLY A 102 8.14 0.15 -0.51
N SER A 103 8.82 0.25 0.63
CA SER A 103 8.57 -0.64 1.77
C SER A 103 7.19 -0.43 2.41
N ALA A 104 6.56 0.73 2.22
CA ALA A 104 5.19 0.98 2.68
C ALA A 104 4.18 0.03 2.02
N TYR A 105 4.33 -0.23 0.73
CA TYR A 105 3.56 -1.26 0.03
C TYR A 105 3.81 -2.65 0.61
N VAL A 106 5.08 -3.00 0.85
CA VAL A 106 5.42 -4.34 1.37
C VAL A 106 4.69 -4.64 2.67
N THR A 107 4.60 -3.66 3.58
CA THR A 107 3.93 -3.82 4.88
C THR A 107 2.40 -3.87 4.81
N MET A 108 1.79 -3.50 3.68
CA MET A 108 0.35 -3.53 3.43
C MET A 108 -0.11 -4.86 2.80
N ASN A 109 0.19 -5.98 3.46
CA ASN A 109 -0.22 -7.31 3.01
C ASN A 109 0.24 -7.61 1.57
N SER A 110 1.50 -7.34 1.26
CA SER A 110 2.06 -7.73 -0.03
C SER A 110 2.27 -9.23 -0.13
N LYS A 111 2.43 -9.74 -1.35
CA LYS A 111 2.81 -11.13 -1.58
C LYS A 111 4.11 -11.52 -0.87
N ALA A 112 5.03 -10.58 -0.71
CA ALA A 112 6.32 -10.80 -0.03
C ALA A 112 6.18 -11.12 1.47
N ILE A 113 5.09 -10.72 2.13
CA ILE A 113 4.81 -11.03 3.54
C ILE A 113 3.65 -12.01 3.72
N GLY A 114 3.24 -12.70 2.67
CA GLY A 114 2.33 -13.84 2.76
C GLY A 114 0.87 -13.58 2.38
N ALA A 115 0.58 -12.57 1.54
CA ALA A 115 -0.73 -12.50 0.89
C ALA A 115 -0.96 -13.74 0.01
N ASP A 116 -2.11 -14.39 0.15
CA ASP A 116 -2.47 -15.56 -0.65
C ASP A 116 -2.68 -15.19 -2.11
N PHE A 117 -3.40 -14.07 -2.35
CA PHE A 117 -3.60 -13.50 -3.67
C PHE A 117 -3.36 -12.00 -3.67
N THR A 118 -2.75 -11.52 -4.74
CA THR A 118 -2.54 -10.10 -4.99
C THR A 118 -3.14 -9.72 -6.34
N TYR A 119 -4.13 -8.85 -6.31
CA TYR A 119 -4.77 -8.27 -7.49
C TYR A 119 -4.32 -6.82 -7.66
N ALA A 120 -4.33 -6.31 -8.87
CA ALA A 120 -4.04 -4.91 -9.12
C ALA A 120 -4.91 -4.35 -10.23
N TRP A 121 -5.31 -3.10 -10.12
CA TRP A 121 -5.93 -2.38 -11.22
C TRP A 121 -4.91 -2.09 -12.31
N GLU A 122 -5.39 -1.95 -13.55
CA GLU A 122 -4.54 -1.80 -14.74
C GLU A 122 -3.65 -0.55 -14.70
N ASP A 123 -4.11 0.51 -14.06
CA ASP A 123 -3.41 1.78 -13.89
C ASP A 123 -2.56 1.86 -12.61
N ALA A 124 -2.49 0.78 -11.83
CA ALA A 124 -1.70 0.72 -10.60
C ALA A 124 -0.20 0.88 -10.90
N LYS A 125 0.48 1.60 -10.00
CA LYS A 125 1.94 1.78 -10.02
C LYS A 125 2.57 1.01 -8.88
N ILE A 126 3.40 0.04 -9.21
CA ILE A 126 4.02 -0.88 -8.24
C ILE A 126 5.53 -0.85 -8.42
N GLY A 127 6.25 -0.29 -7.47
CA GLY A 127 7.70 -0.14 -7.60
C GLY A 127 8.41 0.21 -6.29
N MET A 128 9.75 0.28 -6.37
CA MET A 128 10.58 0.62 -5.21
C MET A 128 10.51 2.10 -4.84
N MET A 129 10.36 2.97 -5.83
CA MET A 129 10.22 4.41 -5.67
C MET A 129 9.43 4.98 -6.85
N ASP A 130 8.91 6.18 -6.73
CA ASP A 130 8.27 6.86 -7.85
C ASP A 130 9.29 7.37 -8.87
N GLY A 131 8.84 7.59 -10.10
CA GLY A 131 9.71 7.98 -11.20
C GLY A 131 10.37 9.33 -11.03
N GLU A 132 9.72 10.28 -10.35
CA GLU A 132 10.30 11.61 -10.12
C GLU A 132 11.50 11.53 -9.17
N LEU A 133 11.37 10.76 -8.09
CA LEU A 133 12.47 10.55 -7.17
C LEU A 133 13.60 9.77 -7.84
N ALA A 134 13.27 8.72 -8.59
CA ALA A 134 14.26 7.93 -9.32
C ALA A 134 15.05 8.79 -10.32
N ALA A 135 14.36 9.63 -11.11
CA ALA A 135 15.00 10.52 -12.06
C ALA A 135 15.95 11.51 -11.37
N LYS A 136 15.53 12.13 -10.27
CA LYS A 136 16.37 13.06 -9.50
C LYS A 136 17.64 12.39 -8.94
N ILE A 137 17.57 11.13 -8.54
CA ILE A 137 18.73 10.39 -8.01
C ILE A 137 19.67 9.97 -9.15
N MET A 138 19.10 9.46 -10.25
CA MET A 138 19.88 8.90 -11.35
C MET A 138 20.48 9.97 -12.30
N TYR A 139 19.82 11.11 -12.40
CA TYR A 139 20.15 12.17 -13.37
C TYR A 139 20.20 13.54 -12.67
N ALA A 140 20.98 13.65 -11.59
CA ALA A 140 21.00 14.83 -10.71
C ALA A 140 21.33 16.16 -11.45
N ASP A 141 22.12 16.10 -12.53
CA ASP A 141 22.55 17.27 -13.30
C ASP A 141 21.65 17.56 -14.52
N ALA A 142 20.56 16.81 -14.73
CA ALA A 142 19.67 17.00 -15.87
C ALA A 142 18.73 18.21 -15.67
N SER A 143 18.28 18.78 -16.78
CA SER A 143 17.28 19.84 -16.77
C SER A 143 15.91 19.35 -16.28
N ALA A 144 15.03 20.27 -15.88
CA ALA A 144 13.69 19.91 -15.40
C ALA A 144 12.87 19.10 -16.42
N ASP A 145 12.97 19.46 -17.70
CA ASP A 145 12.26 18.77 -18.79
C ASP A 145 12.83 17.36 -19.02
N GLU A 146 14.13 17.20 -18.95
CA GLU A 146 14.80 15.90 -19.04
C GLU A 146 14.44 15.01 -17.83
N LEU A 147 14.42 15.55 -16.63
CA LEU A 147 13.99 14.84 -15.44
C LEU A 147 12.55 14.33 -15.56
N ALA A 148 11.64 15.17 -16.09
CA ALA A 148 10.25 14.77 -16.30
C ALA A 148 10.11 13.65 -17.36
N ALA A 149 10.92 13.69 -18.42
CA ALA A 149 10.96 12.64 -19.42
C ALA A 149 11.51 11.33 -18.84
N LYS A 150 12.62 11.41 -18.09
CA LYS A 150 13.24 10.24 -17.42
C LYS A 150 12.35 9.63 -16.33
N ALA A 151 11.58 10.43 -15.61
CA ALA A 151 10.60 9.95 -14.64
C ALA A 151 9.52 9.08 -15.32
N LYS A 152 8.99 9.55 -16.46
CA LYS A 152 8.00 8.78 -17.23
C LYS A 152 8.59 7.48 -17.80
N GLU A 153 9.82 7.54 -18.30
CA GLU A 153 10.53 6.34 -18.79
C GLU A 153 10.72 5.32 -17.67
N TYR A 154 11.15 5.77 -16.49
CA TYR A 154 11.31 4.91 -15.32
C TYR A 154 9.98 4.27 -14.89
N ASP A 155 8.91 5.06 -14.78
CA ASP A 155 7.59 4.55 -14.40
C ASP A 155 7.10 3.48 -15.40
N ALA A 156 7.26 3.70 -16.69
CA ALA A 156 6.85 2.75 -17.72
C ALA A 156 7.64 1.42 -17.63
N LEU A 157 8.94 1.49 -17.36
CA LEU A 157 9.83 0.32 -17.33
C LEU A 157 9.76 -0.44 -15.99
N GLN A 158 9.68 0.28 -14.87
CA GLN A 158 9.90 -0.31 -13.55
C GLN A 158 8.64 -0.35 -12.67
N SER A 159 7.72 0.61 -12.83
CA SER A 159 6.57 0.76 -11.93
C SER A 159 5.24 0.34 -12.56
N SER A 160 5.22 -0.16 -13.80
CA SER A 160 3.99 -0.61 -14.43
C SER A 160 3.48 -1.91 -13.80
N VAL A 161 2.17 -2.05 -13.70
CA VAL A 161 1.51 -3.27 -13.19
C VAL A 161 1.92 -4.51 -13.99
N MET A 162 2.11 -4.38 -15.31
CA MET A 162 2.58 -5.47 -16.17
C MET A 162 3.99 -5.94 -15.79
N THR A 163 4.88 -5.02 -15.44
CA THR A 163 6.22 -5.36 -14.96
C THR A 163 6.17 -6.08 -13.63
N ALA A 164 5.31 -5.62 -12.70
CA ALA A 164 5.10 -6.27 -11.42
C ALA A 164 4.52 -7.69 -11.57
N ALA A 165 3.54 -7.86 -12.47
CA ALA A 165 2.95 -9.18 -12.77
C ALA A 165 3.99 -10.15 -13.37
N ARG A 166 4.80 -9.69 -14.33
CA ARG A 166 5.89 -10.52 -14.92
C ARG A 166 6.93 -10.95 -13.88
N ARG A 167 7.12 -10.16 -12.83
CA ARG A 167 8.03 -10.48 -11.70
C ARG A 167 7.38 -11.33 -10.61
N GLY A 168 6.10 -11.65 -10.73
CA GLY A 168 5.35 -12.48 -9.77
C GLY A 168 4.85 -11.74 -8.53
N TYR A 169 4.81 -10.40 -8.55
CA TYR A 169 4.28 -9.61 -7.43
C TYR A 169 2.76 -9.45 -7.47
N VAL A 170 2.15 -9.69 -8.63
CA VAL A 170 0.70 -9.61 -8.86
C VAL A 170 0.26 -10.88 -9.56
N ASP A 171 -0.82 -11.47 -9.09
CA ASP A 171 -1.38 -12.70 -9.63
C ASP A 171 -2.32 -12.42 -10.82
N LEU A 172 -3.15 -11.38 -10.69
CA LEU A 172 -4.12 -10.97 -11.72
C LEU A 172 -4.24 -9.44 -11.80
N ILE A 173 -4.39 -8.95 -13.02
CA ILE A 173 -4.68 -7.55 -13.35
C ILE A 173 -6.16 -7.44 -13.74
#